data_23f92783eab969dcd760f68b5221861b
#
_entry.id   23f92783eab969dcd760f68b5221861b
#
_cell.length_a   1.000
_cell.length_b   1.000
_cell.length_c   1.000
_cell.angle_alpha   90.00
_cell.angle_beta   90.00
_cell.angle_gamma   90.00
#
_symmetry.space_group_name_H-M   'P 1'
#
loop_
_entity.id
_entity.type
_entity.pdbx_description
1 polymer ?
#
loop_
_entity_poly.entity_id
_entity_poly.type
_entity_poly.pdbx_seq_one_letter_code
_entity_poly.pdbx_strand_id
1 'polypeptide(L)'
;AYNLESNFAVNGTNGQYRLMYNANVSHADLHQTYFPGFERAVIDGKSGSIMCSYNSINSFPMCASPLLQSELRETLDFQGYIISDDGALDFMVDQHKWVSNHTMATAAALNAGVDINLGTVYQDGSLQEALSLKLVTMDQIDTSLSRALKARLQMGLFEDSTTRKLDPYNHVSMDVVDSKAHRALARTLATESLVLLKNDNNVLPLHIPVASTVSNASTASVNLLIVGPNANRTETLLSNYPGCKTSPGSKVVKACTLITPWAGLQAGGKYNL
;
A
#
# COMPACT_ATOMS: atom_id res chain seq x y z
N ALA A 1 3.91 6.33 8.79
CA ALA A 1 4.40 4.98 9.10
C ALA A 1 5.28 4.41 8.01
N TYR A 2 4.88 4.46 6.75
CA TYR A 2 5.67 3.90 5.63
C TYR A 2 7.10 4.44 5.55
N ASN A 3 7.33 5.67 5.96
CA ASN A 3 8.64 6.30 5.91
C ASN A 3 9.67 5.65 6.84
N LEU A 4 9.20 4.87 7.81
CA LEU A 4 10.04 4.24 8.82
C LEU A 4 10.05 2.70 8.71
N GLU A 5 9.41 2.16 7.67
CA GLU A 5 9.48 0.73 7.37
C GLU A 5 10.70 0.40 6.51
N SER A 6 11.32 -0.73 6.77
CA SER A 6 12.41 -1.28 5.98
C SER A 6 12.11 -2.71 5.53
N ASN A 7 12.32 -2.95 4.25
CA ASN A 7 12.25 -4.30 3.66
C ASN A 7 13.61 -4.99 3.58
N PHE A 8 14.68 -4.33 4.03
CA PHE A 8 16.00 -4.94 4.00
C PHE A 8 16.09 -6.07 5.01
N ALA A 9 16.54 -7.24 4.54
CA ALA A 9 16.88 -8.33 5.43
C ALA A 9 18.07 -7.92 6.31
N VAL A 10 17.85 -7.89 7.60
CA VAL A 10 18.96 -7.90 8.57
C VAL A 10 19.29 -9.37 8.84
N ASN A 11 20.56 -9.69 9.01
CA ASN A 11 21.04 -11.06 9.24
C ASN A 11 20.11 -11.83 10.21
N GLY A 12 19.49 -12.90 9.71
CA GLY A 12 18.61 -13.79 10.48
C GLY A 12 17.12 -13.47 10.45
N THR A 13 16.65 -12.42 9.76
CA THR A 13 15.21 -12.05 9.76
C THR A 13 14.43 -12.49 8.52
N ASN A 14 15.05 -13.15 7.55
CA ASN A 14 14.40 -13.62 6.31
C ASN A 14 13.50 -12.58 5.62
N GLY A 15 13.84 -11.31 5.66
CA GLY A 15 13.06 -10.23 5.05
C GLY A 15 11.84 -9.77 5.87
N GLN A 16 11.64 -10.26 7.07
CA GLN A 16 10.55 -9.85 7.96
C GLN A 16 10.86 -8.58 8.78
N TYR A 17 11.97 -7.91 8.47
CA TYR A 17 12.43 -6.76 9.25
C TYR A 17 11.37 -5.66 9.38
N ARG A 18 10.60 -5.37 8.33
CA ARG A 18 9.52 -4.37 8.37
C ARG A 18 8.43 -4.68 9.40
N LEU A 19 8.21 -5.96 9.72
CA LEU A 19 7.16 -6.40 10.66
C LEU A 19 7.56 -6.21 12.13
N MET A 20 8.85 -6.02 12.40
CA MET A 20 9.41 -5.92 13.76
C MET A 20 10.38 -4.74 13.93
N TYR A 21 10.55 -3.90 12.91
CA TYR A 21 11.43 -2.75 12.96
C TYR A 21 10.99 -1.76 14.03
N ASN A 22 11.94 -1.27 14.83
CA ASN A 22 11.70 -0.20 15.80
C ASN A 22 12.51 1.03 15.40
N ALA A 23 11.82 2.12 15.08
CA ALA A 23 12.44 3.40 14.78
C ALA A 23 12.50 4.26 16.05
N ASN A 24 13.72 4.65 16.45
CA ASN A 24 13.90 5.66 17.48
C ASN A 24 13.94 7.03 16.80
N VAL A 25 12.91 7.83 17.01
CA VAL A 25 12.72 9.12 16.34
C VAL A 25 12.48 10.20 17.38
N SER A 26 13.19 11.33 17.27
CA SER A 26 12.96 12.45 18.16
C SER A 26 11.57 13.06 17.95
N HIS A 27 11.02 13.68 18.98
CA HIS A 27 9.75 14.41 18.87
C HIS A 27 9.82 15.51 17.80
N ALA A 28 10.94 16.20 17.72
CA ALA A 28 11.17 17.23 16.69
C ALA A 28 11.11 16.64 15.27
N ASP A 29 11.78 15.52 15.03
CA ASP A 29 11.75 14.87 13.71
C ASP A 29 10.37 14.34 13.35
N LEU A 30 9.62 13.80 14.32
CA LEU A 30 8.24 13.38 14.10
C LEU A 30 7.39 14.53 13.56
N HIS A 31 7.44 15.70 14.23
CA HIS A 31 6.63 16.85 13.85
C HIS A 31 7.14 17.62 12.63
N GLN A 32 8.45 17.66 12.41
CA GLN A 32 9.01 18.43 11.30
C GLN A 32 9.08 17.63 10.00
N THR A 33 9.16 16.30 10.07
CA THR A 33 9.44 15.46 8.91
C THR A 33 8.32 14.45 8.62
N TYR A 34 7.83 13.74 9.65
CA TYR A 34 6.96 12.59 9.42
C TYR A 34 5.46 12.90 9.52
N PHE A 35 5.05 13.72 10.48
CA PHE A 35 3.64 14.04 10.69
C PHE A 35 3.01 15.00 9.67
N PRO A 36 3.73 15.95 9.04
CA PRO A 36 3.10 16.92 8.15
C PRO A 36 2.24 16.31 7.04
N GLY A 37 2.64 15.16 6.49
CA GLY A 37 1.85 14.45 5.49
C GLY A 37 0.53 13.90 6.05
N PHE A 38 0.53 13.38 7.28
CA PHE A 38 -0.67 12.89 7.96
C PHE A 38 -1.57 14.05 8.40
N GLU A 39 -1.01 15.13 8.92
CA GLU A 39 -1.74 16.36 9.26
C GLU A 39 -2.51 16.88 8.06
N ARG A 40 -1.86 17.00 6.91
CA ARG A 40 -2.50 17.43 5.65
C ARG A 40 -3.59 16.45 5.19
N ALA A 41 -3.36 15.16 5.31
CA ALA A 41 -4.38 14.15 4.97
C ALA A 41 -5.62 14.26 5.86
N VAL A 42 -5.44 14.55 7.16
CA VAL A 42 -6.54 14.68 8.12
C VAL A 42 -7.24 16.04 7.97
N ILE A 43 -6.49 17.13 8.01
CA ILE A 43 -7.03 18.49 8.09
C ILE A 43 -7.58 18.93 6.74
N ASP A 44 -6.76 18.85 5.70
CA ASP A 44 -7.10 19.35 4.36
C ASP A 44 -7.82 18.29 3.53
N GLY A 45 -7.33 17.03 3.58
CA GLY A 45 -7.85 15.90 2.81
C GLY A 45 -9.11 15.27 3.40
N LYS A 46 -9.48 15.60 4.64
CA LYS A 46 -10.67 15.06 5.35
C LYS A 46 -10.68 13.52 5.32
N SER A 47 -9.53 12.90 5.54
CA SER A 47 -9.41 11.44 5.55
C SER A 47 -10.41 10.80 6.49
N GLY A 48 -11.17 9.81 6.00
CA GLY A 48 -12.17 9.07 6.80
C GLY A 48 -11.59 7.92 7.61
N SER A 49 -10.35 7.50 7.31
CA SER A 49 -9.67 6.43 8.03
C SER A 49 -8.15 6.60 8.01
N ILE A 50 -7.49 6.01 9.01
CA ILE A 50 -6.03 5.88 9.08
C ILE A 50 -5.69 4.45 9.45
N MET A 51 -4.61 3.94 8.88
CA MET A 51 -4.09 2.60 9.16
C MET A 51 -2.85 2.68 10.03
N CYS A 52 -2.81 1.95 11.15
CA CYS A 52 -1.58 1.78 11.91
C CYS A 52 -0.70 0.72 11.25
N SER A 53 0.60 0.99 11.19
CA SER A 53 1.58 0.16 10.50
C SER A 53 2.14 -0.97 11.37
N TYR A 54 2.90 -1.86 10.75
CA TYR A 54 3.55 -3.00 11.43
C TYR A 54 4.65 -2.59 12.41
N ASN A 55 5.48 -1.63 12.01
CA ASN A 55 6.68 -1.26 12.76
C ASN A 55 6.36 -0.62 14.12
N SER A 56 7.36 -0.59 14.97
CA SER A 56 7.35 0.21 16.21
C SER A 56 7.97 1.58 15.98
N ILE A 57 7.51 2.56 16.74
CA ILE A 57 8.15 3.87 16.93
C ILE A 57 8.38 4.08 18.40
N ASN A 58 9.62 4.38 18.77
CA ASN A 58 10.04 4.61 20.15
C ASN A 58 9.60 3.46 21.08
N SER A 59 9.79 2.22 20.62
CA SER A 59 9.48 0.98 21.32
C SER A 59 7.99 0.61 21.46
N PHE A 60 7.08 1.37 20.83
CA PHE A 60 5.66 1.02 20.78
C PHE A 60 5.29 0.52 19.37
N PRO A 61 4.77 -0.71 19.22
CA PRO A 61 4.10 -1.11 17.98
C PRO A 61 3.04 -0.09 17.60
N MET A 62 2.98 0.33 16.33
CA MET A 62 2.13 1.48 15.96
C MET A 62 0.67 1.28 16.30
N CYS A 63 0.14 0.05 16.22
CA CYS A 63 -1.24 -0.23 16.62
C CYS A 63 -1.46 -0.23 18.16
N ALA A 64 -0.41 -0.09 18.97
CA ALA A 64 -0.50 0.11 20.42
C ALA A 64 0.13 1.45 20.86
N SER A 65 0.48 2.31 19.90
CA SER A 65 1.20 3.55 20.20
C SER A 65 0.30 4.60 20.80
N PRO A 66 0.73 5.27 21.90
CA PRO A 66 0.01 6.40 22.46
C PRO A 66 -0.13 7.58 21.48
N LEU A 67 0.71 7.66 20.43
CA LEU A 67 0.61 8.69 19.39
C LEU A 67 -0.74 8.67 18.66
N LEU A 68 -1.42 7.53 18.60
CA LEU A 68 -2.77 7.44 18.01
C LEU A 68 -3.81 8.23 18.82
N GLN A 69 -3.63 8.36 20.12
CA GLN A 69 -4.49 9.19 20.95
C GLN A 69 -3.99 10.63 20.97
N SER A 70 -2.74 10.86 21.42
CA SER A 70 -2.24 12.21 21.66
C SER A 70 -2.15 13.06 20.38
N GLU A 71 -1.59 12.50 19.32
CA GLU A 71 -1.39 13.27 18.09
C GLU A 71 -2.61 13.21 17.18
N LEU A 72 -3.14 12.01 16.93
CA LEU A 72 -4.18 11.85 15.93
C LEU A 72 -5.57 12.25 16.47
N ARG A 73 -5.96 11.76 17.66
CA ARG A 73 -7.28 12.04 18.22
C ARG A 73 -7.35 13.41 18.89
N GLU A 74 -6.38 13.73 19.77
CA GLU A 74 -6.43 14.93 20.59
C GLU A 74 -5.91 16.16 19.83
N THR A 75 -4.74 16.08 19.20
CA THR A 75 -4.14 17.23 18.52
C THR A 75 -4.80 17.52 17.17
N LEU A 76 -5.04 16.50 16.33
CA LEU A 76 -5.63 16.67 15.01
C LEU A 76 -7.15 16.55 14.97
N ASP A 77 -7.80 16.25 16.09
CA ASP A 77 -9.27 16.03 16.20
C ASP A 77 -9.80 15.03 15.16
N PHE A 78 -9.05 13.96 14.91
CA PHE A 78 -9.42 12.97 13.90
C PHE A 78 -10.67 12.18 14.31
N GLN A 79 -11.75 12.33 13.55
CA GLN A 79 -13.06 11.73 13.82
C GLN A 79 -13.33 10.43 13.05
N GLY A 80 -12.43 10.04 12.15
CA GLY A 80 -12.54 8.80 11.39
C GLY A 80 -12.20 7.55 12.21
N TYR A 81 -12.22 6.37 11.59
CA TYR A 81 -11.80 5.14 12.25
C TYR A 81 -10.32 4.86 12.02
N ILE A 82 -9.71 4.14 12.96
CA ILE A 82 -8.35 3.62 12.84
C ILE A 82 -8.46 2.12 12.59
N ILE A 83 -7.80 1.64 11.53
CA ILE A 83 -7.72 0.22 11.18
C ILE A 83 -6.28 -0.27 11.34
N SER A 84 -6.09 -1.51 11.76
CA SER A 84 -4.78 -2.13 11.73
C SER A 84 -4.38 -2.50 10.29
N ASP A 85 -3.08 -2.59 10.01
CA ASP A 85 -2.61 -3.35 8.86
C ASP A 85 -2.85 -4.85 9.08
N ASP A 86 -2.85 -5.64 8.01
CA ASP A 86 -3.19 -7.08 8.05
C ASP A 86 -2.24 -7.87 8.95
N GLY A 87 -2.79 -8.47 10.01
CA GLY A 87 -2.01 -9.19 11.00
C GLY A 87 -1.16 -8.33 11.95
N ALA A 88 -1.29 -6.99 11.95
CA ALA A 88 -0.44 -6.14 12.79
C ALA A 88 -0.60 -6.40 14.29
N LEU A 89 -1.79 -6.83 14.74
CA LEU A 89 -2.02 -7.20 16.13
C LEU A 89 -1.35 -8.55 16.49
N ASP A 90 -1.39 -9.51 15.56
CA ASP A 90 -0.68 -10.79 15.70
C ASP A 90 0.84 -10.53 15.86
N PHE A 91 1.37 -9.59 15.10
CA PHE A 91 2.80 -9.27 15.13
C PHE A 91 3.26 -8.61 16.44
N MET A 92 2.37 -8.00 17.22
CA MET A 92 2.74 -7.56 18.57
C MET A 92 3.16 -8.74 19.46
N VAL A 93 2.57 -9.92 19.24
CA VAL A 93 2.92 -11.17 19.92
C VAL A 93 4.08 -11.87 19.23
N ASP A 94 3.94 -12.12 17.93
CA ASP A 94 4.79 -13.05 17.19
C ASP A 94 6.13 -12.45 16.75
N GLN A 95 6.14 -11.18 16.35
CA GLN A 95 7.31 -10.51 15.79
C GLN A 95 7.98 -9.57 16.78
N HIS A 96 7.21 -8.65 17.35
CA HIS A 96 7.73 -7.69 18.31
C HIS A 96 8.01 -8.30 19.69
N LYS A 97 7.31 -9.42 20.05
CA LYS A 97 7.37 -10.00 21.42
C LYS A 97 7.05 -8.95 22.48
N TRP A 98 6.21 -7.98 22.14
CA TRP A 98 5.89 -6.83 22.97
C TRP A 98 4.82 -7.15 24.02
N VAL A 99 3.89 -8.04 23.67
CA VAL A 99 2.89 -8.62 24.59
C VAL A 99 2.92 -10.14 24.52
N SER A 100 2.37 -10.80 25.54
CA SER A 100 2.45 -12.26 25.70
C SER A 100 1.41 -13.06 24.92
N ASN A 101 0.27 -12.46 24.59
CA ASN A 101 -0.85 -13.13 23.91
C ASN A 101 -1.76 -12.14 23.18
N HIS A 102 -2.72 -12.66 22.40
CA HIS A 102 -3.67 -11.86 21.63
C HIS A 102 -4.62 -11.04 22.50
N THR A 103 -4.97 -11.52 23.68
CA THR A 103 -5.81 -10.77 24.64
C THR A 103 -5.15 -9.46 25.06
N MET A 104 -3.85 -9.50 25.36
CA MET A 104 -3.07 -8.30 25.66
C MET A 104 -2.88 -7.40 24.45
N ALA A 105 -2.69 -7.98 23.25
CA ALA A 105 -2.61 -7.22 22.00
C ALA A 105 -3.94 -6.51 21.70
N THR A 106 -5.07 -7.18 21.87
CA THR A 106 -6.42 -6.63 21.76
C THR A 106 -6.61 -5.43 22.68
N ALA A 107 -6.28 -5.60 23.97
CA ALA A 107 -6.42 -4.55 24.96
C ALA A 107 -5.54 -3.34 24.62
N ALA A 108 -4.29 -3.57 24.24
CA ALA A 108 -3.35 -2.52 23.87
C ALA A 108 -3.84 -1.73 22.63
N ALA A 109 -4.33 -2.42 21.62
CA ALA A 109 -4.82 -1.79 20.39
C ALA A 109 -6.09 -0.96 20.63
N LEU A 110 -7.09 -1.50 21.36
CA LEU A 110 -8.31 -0.76 21.71
C LEU A 110 -8.00 0.46 22.59
N ASN A 111 -7.12 0.32 23.57
CA ASN A 111 -6.69 1.44 24.41
C ASN A 111 -5.94 2.52 23.60
N ALA A 112 -5.22 2.14 22.56
CA ALA A 112 -4.60 3.07 21.62
C ALA A 112 -5.60 3.69 20.61
N GLY A 113 -6.84 3.19 20.54
CA GLY A 113 -7.90 3.73 19.69
C GLY A 113 -8.02 3.06 18.33
N VAL A 114 -7.50 1.84 18.15
CA VAL A 114 -7.68 1.03 16.94
C VAL A 114 -9.11 0.48 16.94
N ASP A 115 -9.90 0.90 15.96
CA ASP A 115 -11.33 0.58 15.88
C ASP A 115 -11.59 -0.73 15.12
N ILE A 116 -10.77 -1.06 14.12
CA ILE A 116 -10.94 -2.25 13.28
C ILE A 116 -9.62 -3.02 13.21
N ASN A 117 -9.69 -4.30 13.52
CA ASN A 117 -8.58 -5.22 13.26
C ASN A 117 -8.73 -5.84 11.87
N LEU A 118 -7.74 -5.64 11.01
CA LEU A 118 -7.58 -6.38 9.77
C LEU A 118 -6.78 -7.66 10.08
N GLY A 119 -7.49 -8.74 10.34
CA GLY A 119 -6.99 -9.99 10.86
C GLY A 119 -8.02 -10.66 11.75
N THR A 120 -7.62 -11.63 12.57
CA THR A 120 -8.54 -12.47 13.37
C THR A 120 -8.54 -12.16 14.87
N VAL A 121 -7.58 -11.39 15.37
CA VAL A 121 -7.36 -11.19 16.82
C VAL A 121 -8.58 -10.68 17.59
N TYR A 122 -9.38 -9.75 16.99
CA TYR A 122 -10.63 -9.32 17.64
C TYR A 122 -11.75 -10.38 17.57
N GLN A 123 -11.59 -11.43 16.77
CA GLN A 123 -12.60 -12.46 16.50
C GLN A 123 -12.29 -13.81 17.11
N ASP A 124 -11.06 -14.06 17.59
CA ASP A 124 -10.59 -15.34 18.11
C ASP A 124 -10.97 -15.62 19.59
N GLY A 125 -11.77 -14.75 20.18
CA GLY A 125 -12.14 -14.80 21.59
C GLY A 125 -11.36 -13.82 22.47
N SER A 126 -10.28 -13.24 21.97
CA SER A 126 -9.40 -12.33 22.73
C SER A 126 -10.12 -11.06 23.20
N LEU A 127 -11.09 -10.56 22.42
CA LEU A 127 -11.88 -9.40 22.79
C LEU A 127 -12.78 -9.69 24.00
N GLN A 128 -13.47 -10.84 24.00
CA GLN A 128 -14.31 -11.27 25.12
C GLN A 128 -13.47 -11.50 26.38
N GLU A 129 -12.31 -12.09 26.23
CA GLU A 129 -11.39 -12.30 27.35
C GLU A 129 -10.85 -10.98 27.90
N ALA A 130 -10.44 -10.04 27.04
CA ALA A 130 -9.98 -8.71 27.45
C ALA A 130 -11.08 -7.96 28.23
N LEU A 131 -12.33 -8.05 27.79
CA LEU A 131 -13.49 -7.49 28.51
C LEU A 131 -13.70 -8.17 29.86
N SER A 132 -13.66 -9.51 29.92
CA SER A 132 -13.84 -10.28 31.16
C SER A 132 -12.77 -9.97 32.20
N LEU A 133 -11.54 -9.75 31.75
CA LEU A 133 -10.39 -9.34 32.57
C LEU A 133 -10.37 -7.84 32.90
N LYS A 134 -11.35 -7.07 32.42
CA LYS A 134 -11.46 -5.61 32.59
C LYS A 134 -10.24 -4.84 32.05
N LEU A 135 -9.58 -5.38 31.04
CA LEU A 135 -8.49 -4.70 30.32
C LEU A 135 -9.02 -3.67 29.33
N VAL A 136 -10.29 -3.83 28.93
CA VAL A 136 -11.08 -2.90 28.11
C VAL A 136 -12.49 -2.79 28.68
N THR A 137 -13.23 -1.78 28.26
CA THR A 137 -14.62 -1.53 28.68
C THR A 137 -15.60 -1.65 27.51
N MET A 138 -16.89 -1.87 27.80
CA MET A 138 -17.94 -1.83 26.78
C MET A 138 -17.99 -0.47 26.08
N ASP A 139 -17.83 0.63 26.82
CA ASP A 139 -17.84 1.98 26.23
C ASP A 139 -16.74 2.19 25.19
N GLN A 140 -15.55 1.59 25.38
CA GLN A 140 -14.48 1.61 24.37
C GLN A 140 -14.87 0.82 23.13
N ILE A 141 -15.47 -0.36 23.30
CA ILE A 141 -15.94 -1.20 22.19
C ILE A 141 -17.05 -0.48 21.43
N ASP A 142 -18.03 0.10 22.11
CA ASP A 142 -19.13 0.85 21.50
C ASP A 142 -18.62 2.10 20.76
N THR A 143 -17.62 2.77 21.30
CA THR A 143 -16.98 3.91 20.66
C THR A 143 -16.30 3.49 19.36
N SER A 144 -15.53 2.42 19.38
CA SER A 144 -14.85 1.88 18.20
C SER A 144 -15.86 1.41 17.14
N LEU A 145 -16.88 0.67 17.56
CA LEU A 145 -17.96 0.22 16.69
C LEU A 145 -18.71 1.40 16.05
N SER A 146 -19.00 2.44 16.84
CA SER A 146 -19.69 3.63 16.37
C SER A 146 -18.91 4.36 15.27
N ARG A 147 -17.58 4.49 15.40
CA ARG A 147 -16.71 5.06 14.35
C ARG A 147 -16.74 4.24 13.08
N ALA A 148 -16.63 2.92 13.20
CA ALA A 148 -16.66 2.00 12.06
C ALA A 148 -18.02 2.01 11.34
N LEU A 149 -19.15 2.04 12.09
CA LEU A 149 -20.49 2.10 11.54
C LEU A 149 -20.80 3.46 10.91
N LYS A 150 -20.35 4.56 11.54
CA LYS A 150 -20.50 5.91 10.98
C LYS A 150 -19.90 6.01 9.59
N ALA A 151 -18.69 5.49 9.40
CA ALA A 151 -18.05 5.48 8.08
C ALA A 151 -18.86 4.69 7.04
N ARG A 152 -19.41 3.53 7.42
CA ARG A 152 -20.26 2.71 6.54
C ARG A 152 -21.57 3.41 6.19
N LEU A 153 -22.18 4.09 7.16
CA LEU A 153 -23.38 4.90 6.92
C LEU A 153 -23.10 6.05 5.97
N GLN A 154 -22.00 6.77 6.16
CA GLN A 154 -21.59 7.87 5.29
C GLN A 154 -21.28 7.43 3.84
N MET A 155 -20.82 6.19 3.66
CA MET A 155 -20.61 5.59 2.34
C MET A 155 -21.89 4.99 1.71
N GLY A 156 -23.05 5.12 2.35
CA GLY A 156 -24.30 4.59 1.84
C GLY A 156 -24.42 3.07 1.84
N LEU A 157 -23.59 2.35 2.62
CA LEU A 157 -23.60 0.88 2.63
C LEU A 157 -24.90 0.27 3.20
N PHE A 158 -25.66 1.05 3.97
CA PHE A 158 -26.95 0.65 4.54
C PHE A 158 -28.15 1.18 3.76
N GLU A 159 -27.92 1.91 2.67
CA GLU A 159 -29.01 2.39 1.82
C GLU A 159 -29.72 1.22 1.12
N ASP A 160 -31.00 1.42 0.86
CA ASP A 160 -31.80 0.44 0.10
C ASP A 160 -31.29 0.30 -1.36
N SER A 161 -31.70 -0.78 -2.00
CA SER A 161 -31.24 -1.11 -3.37
C SER A 161 -31.66 -0.06 -4.42
N THR A 162 -32.71 0.71 -4.16
CA THR A 162 -33.19 1.76 -5.07
C THR A 162 -32.31 2.99 -4.96
N THR A 163 -32.03 3.44 -3.75
CA THR A 163 -31.13 4.57 -3.45
C THR A 163 -29.70 4.27 -3.93
N ARG A 164 -29.20 3.07 -3.68
CA ARG A 164 -27.86 2.64 -4.14
C ARG A 164 -27.72 2.63 -5.67
N LYS A 165 -28.78 2.40 -6.40
CA LYS A 165 -28.77 2.49 -7.87
C LYS A 165 -28.61 3.92 -8.40
N LEU A 166 -28.83 4.93 -7.57
CA LEU A 166 -28.63 6.33 -7.95
C LEU A 166 -27.16 6.77 -7.82
N ASP A 167 -26.36 6.01 -7.06
CA ASP A 167 -24.94 6.30 -6.92
C ASP A 167 -24.17 5.87 -8.19
N PRO A 168 -23.52 6.80 -8.89
CA PRO A 168 -22.80 6.50 -10.12
C PRO A 168 -21.66 5.48 -9.94
N TYR A 169 -21.07 5.40 -8.75
CA TYR A 169 -19.99 4.44 -8.46
C TYR A 169 -20.48 2.99 -8.39
N ASN A 170 -21.76 2.75 -8.09
CA ASN A 170 -22.35 1.40 -8.10
C ASN A 170 -22.58 0.86 -9.52
N HIS A 171 -22.40 1.68 -10.55
CA HIS A 171 -22.54 1.29 -11.95
C HIS A 171 -21.21 1.06 -12.67
N VAL A 172 -20.09 1.17 -11.97
CA VAL A 172 -18.79 0.89 -12.56
C VAL A 172 -18.67 -0.62 -12.80
N SER A 173 -18.70 -1.02 -14.09
CA SER A 173 -18.58 -2.43 -14.45
C SER A 173 -17.14 -2.93 -14.41
N MET A 174 -16.97 -4.25 -14.37
CA MET A 174 -15.65 -4.87 -14.46
C MET A 174 -14.94 -4.66 -15.80
N ASP A 175 -15.64 -4.18 -16.83
CA ASP A 175 -15.07 -3.90 -18.16
C ASP A 175 -14.06 -2.75 -18.14
N VAL A 176 -14.11 -1.89 -17.09
CA VAL A 176 -13.09 -0.84 -16.91
C VAL A 176 -11.75 -1.38 -16.48
N VAL A 177 -11.71 -2.57 -15.86
CA VAL A 177 -10.48 -3.21 -15.40
C VAL A 177 -9.63 -3.61 -16.60
N ASP A 178 -8.40 -3.12 -16.65
CA ASP A 178 -7.46 -3.37 -17.74
C ASP A 178 -8.01 -2.95 -19.12
N SER A 179 -8.86 -1.92 -19.13
CA SER A 179 -9.43 -1.35 -20.35
C SER A 179 -8.35 -0.69 -21.21
N LYS A 180 -8.63 -0.50 -22.49
CA LYS A 180 -7.72 0.20 -23.41
C LYS A 180 -7.37 1.61 -22.91
N ALA A 181 -8.32 2.31 -22.31
CA ALA A 181 -8.12 3.64 -21.71
C ALA A 181 -7.16 3.57 -20.51
N HIS A 182 -7.36 2.61 -19.61
CA HIS A 182 -6.47 2.44 -18.44
C HIS A 182 -5.07 2.03 -18.84
N ARG A 183 -4.89 1.18 -19.86
CA ARG A 183 -3.57 0.86 -20.41
C ARG A 183 -2.87 2.07 -21.02
N ALA A 184 -3.62 2.93 -21.74
CA ALA A 184 -3.08 4.17 -22.28
C ALA A 184 -2.64 5.12 -21.15
N LEU A 185 -3.46 5.29 -20.11
CA LEU A 185 -3.13 6.08 -18.94
C LEU A 185 -1.88 5.54 -18.21
N ALA A 186 -1.82 4.23 -17.99
CA ALA A 186 -0.64 3.60 -17.37
C ALA A 186 0.64 3.85 -18.17
N ARG A 187 0.57 3.81 -19.50
CA ARG A 187 1.70 4.16 -20.37
C ARG A 187 2.10 5.63 -20.23
N THR A 188 1.14 6.54 -20.21
CA THR A 188 1.41 7.97 -19.99
C THR A 188 2.10 8.20 -18.67
N LEU A 189 1.57 7.64 -17.57
CA LEU A 189 2.16 7.73 -16.24
C LEU A 189 3.60 7.18 -16.21
N ALA A 190 3.83 6.02 -16.81
CA ALA A 190 5.18 5.44 -16.91
C ALA A 190 6.13 6.36 -17.68
N THR A 191 5.69 6.96 -18.77
CA THR A 191 6.52 7.88 -19.58
C THR A 191 6.85 9.15 -18.80
N GLU A 192 5.87 9.75 -18.15
CA GLU A 192 6.03 11.00 -17.41
C GLU A 192 6.78 10.83 -16.08
N SER A 193 6.85 9.60 -15.55
CA SER A 193 7.63 9.30 -14.35
C SER A 193 9.13 9.18 -14.58
N LEU A 194 9.59 9.10 -15.84
CA LEU A 194 11.01 9.00 -16.18
C LEU A 194 11.69 10.37 -16.06
N VAL A 195 12.77 10.42 -15.29
CA VAL A 195 13.58 11.64 -15.10
C VAL A 195 14.94 11.45 -15.74
N LEU A 196 15.28 12.29 -16.71
CA LEU A 196 16.60 12.28 -17.37
C LEU A 196 17.61 13.01 -16.48
N LEU A 197 18.40 12.26 -15.71
CA LEU A 197 19.38 12.82 -14.78
C LEU A 197 20.68 13.25 -15.46
N LYS A 198 21.04 12.61 -16.56
CA LYS A 198 22.29 12.86 -17.30
C LYS A 198 22.14 12.45 -18.75
N ASN A 199 22.62 13.27 -19.67
CA ASN A 199 22.62 13.01 -21.11
C ASN A 199 23.84 13.66 -21.78
N ASP A 200 25.04 13.19 -21.44
CA ASP A 200 26.29 13.70 -22.01
C ASP A 200 26.32 13.43 -23.52
N ASN A 201 26.79 14.40 -24.26
CA ASN A 201 26.87 14.35 -25.72
C ASN A 201 25.53 14.15 -26.45
N ASN A 202 24.40 14.40 -25.79
CA ASN A 202 23.06 14.23 -26.36
C ASN A 202 22.82 12.84 -26.95
N VAL A 203 23.26 11.78 -26.25
CA VAL A 203 23.06 10.39 -26.68
C VAL A 203 21.57 10.02 -26.79
N LEU A 204 20.74 10.62 -25.95
CA LEU A 204 19.28 10.49 -26.01
C LEU A 204 18.64 11.78 -26.57
N PRO A 205 17.59 11.64 -27.40
CA PRO A 205 16.95 10.37 -27.86
C PRO A 205 17.85 9.60 -28.80
N LEU A 206 17.74 8.26 -28.78
CA LEU A 206 18.51 7.42 -29.71
C LEU A 206 18.06 7.74 -31.13
N HIS A 207 19.02 8.20 -31.97
CA HIS A 207 18.79 8.44 -33.39
C HIS A 207 18.77 7.11 -34.12
N ILE A 208 17.60 6.69 -34.58
CA ILE A 208 17.45 5.51 -35.42
C ILE A 208 17.52 6.02 -36.85
N PRO A 209 18.52 5.56 -37.64
CA PRO A 209 18.60 5.97 -39.03
C PRO A 209 17.31 5.59 -39.77
N VAL A 210 16.64 6.56 -40.34
CA VAL A 210 15.51 6.29 -41.22
C VAL A 210 16.09 5.75 -42.52
N ALA A 211 15.66 4.55 -42.91
CA ALA A 211 16.04 4.01 -44.22
C ALA A 211 15.65 5.04 -45.27
N SER A 212 16.66 5.59 -45.97
CA SER A 212 16.44 6.47 -47.10
C SER A 212 15.69 5.69 -48.18
N THR A 213 14.85 6.35 -48.94
CA THR A 213 13.97 5.81 -50.00
C THR A 213 14.71 5.13 -51.17
N VAL A 214 15.92 4.69 -50.96
CA VAL A 214 16.70 3.97 -51.96
C VAL A 214 16.49 2.47 -51.76
N SER A 215 15.99 1.84 -52.78
CA SER A 215 15.45 0.47 -52.87
C SER A 215 16.40 -0.69 -52.60
N ASN A 216 17.39 -0.57 -51.73
CA ASN A 216 18.24 -1.66 -51.27
C ASN A 216 18.93 -1.38 -49.90
N ALA A 217 18.43 -0.45 -49.13
CA ALA A 217 18.97 -0.23 -47.79
C ALA A 217 18.38 -1.27 -46.84
N SER A 218 19.20 -2.17 -46.31
CA SER A 218 18.88 -2.95 -45.11
C SER A 218 18.40 -1.98 -44.04
N THR A 219 17.28 -2.29 -43.38
CA THR A 219 16.76 -1.52 -42.27
C THR A 219 17.88 -1.27 -41.27
N ALA A 220 18.34 -0.01 -41.22
CA ALA A 220 19.37 0.36 -40.24
C ALA A 220 18.82 0.15 -38.84
N SER A 221 19.39 -0.78 -38.12
CA SER A 221 19.03 -1.09 -36.73
C SER A 221 20.15 -0.63 -35.80
N VAL A 222 19.77 -0.16 -34.64
CA VAL A 222 20.71 0.19 -33.56
C VAL A 222 20.94 -1.06 -32.72
N ASN A 223 22.21 -1.45 -32.53
CA ASN A 223 22.55 -2.50 -31.59
C ASN A 223 22.39 -1.96 -30.15
N LEU A 224 21.57 -2.62 -29.36
CA LEU A 224 21.27 -2.22 -27.98
C LEU A 224 21.53 -3.39 -27.06
N LEU A 225 22.42 -3.21 -26.09
CA LEU A 225 22.65 -4.17 -25.02
C LEU A 225 21.84 -3.80 -23.78
N ILE A 226 20.93 -4.68 -23.37
CA ILE A 226 20.14 -4.51 -22.15
C ILE A 226 20.73 -5.41 -21.08
N VAL A 227 21.14 -4.82 -19.96
CA VAL A 227 21.76 -5.53 -18.84
C VAL A 227 20.96 -5.33 -17.55
N GLY A 228 21.02 -6.31 -16.67
CA GLY A 228 20.40 -6.27 -15.35
C GLY A 228 19.28 -7.30 -15.17
N PRO A 229 18.98 -7.66 -13.92
CA PRO A 229 18.05 -8.75 -13.60
C PRO A 229 16.60 -8.47 -14.05
N ASN A 230 16.22 -7.21 -14.19
CA ASN A 230 14.86 -6.80 -14.55
C ASN A 230 14.67 -6.58 -16.07
N ALA A 231 15.69 -6.79 -16.87
CA ALA A 231 15.64 -6.57 -18.33
C ALA A 231 14.47 -7.32 -18.99
N ASN A 232 14.24 -8.57 -18.58
CA ASN A 232 13.19 -9.44 -19.15
C ASN A 232 12.42 -10.24 -18.07
N ARG A 233 12.18 -9.66 -16.89
CA ARG A 233 11.39 -10.29 -15.83
C ARG A 233 10.02 -9.64 -15.71
N THR A 234 8.97 -10.43 -15.91
CA THR A 234 7.58 -9.96 -15.78
C THR A 234 7.15 -9.77 -14.33
N GLU A 235 7.68 -10.59 -13.42
CA GLU A 235 7.32 -10.57 -11.99
C GLU A 235 7.64 -9.25 -11.33
N THR A 236 8.70 -8.56 -11.77
CA THR A 236 9.10 -7.25 -11.23
C THR A 236 8.15 -6.11 -11.59
N LEU A 237 7.27 -6.33 -12.59
CA LEU A 237 6.23 -5.37 -12.99
C LEU A 237 4.95 -5.50 -12.14
N LEU A 238 4.89 -6.50 -11.27
CA LEU A 238 3.75 -6.75 -10.40
C LEU A 238 4.06 -6.33 -8.97
N SER A 239 3.07 -5.74 -8.31
CA SER A 239 3.09 -5.46 -6.88
C SER A 239 2.56 -6.65 -6.06
N ASN A 240 2.51 -6.51 -4.74
CA ASN A 240 1.91 -7.49 -3.84
C ASN A 240 0.41 -7.71 -4.10
N TYR A 241 -0.27 -6.73 -4.69
CA TYR A 241 -1.71 -6.76 -4.97
C TYR A 241 -1.99 -6.65 -6.47
N PRO A 242 -1.48 -7.60 -7.29
CA PRO A 242 -1.74 -7.55 -8.72
C PRO A 242 -3.20 -7.86 -9.02
N GLY A 243 -3.84 -7.05 -9.86
CA GLY A 243 -5.18 -7.30 -10.37
C GLY A 243 -5.26 -8.46 -11.35
N CYS A 244 -4.12 -9.07 -11.65
CA CYS A 244 -3.98 -10.23 -12.53
C CYS A 244 -2.93 -11.18 -11.94
N LYS A 245 -2.91 -12.45 -12.35
CA LYS A 245 -1.92 -13.44 -11.86
C LYS A 245 -1.19 -14.15 -12.97
N THR A 246 0.08 -14.44 -12.70
CA THR A 246 0.97 -15.20 -13.58
C THR A 246 1.16 -16.65 -13.16
N SER A 247 0.68 -17.05 -11.94
CA SER A 247 0.91 -18.39 -11.38
C SER A 247 -0.27 -19.36 -11.57
N PRO A 248 -0.03 -20.63 -11.87
CA PRO A 248 -1.07 -21.66 -11.91
C PRO A 248 -1.75 -21.86 -10.54
N GLY A 249 -3.06 -22.06 -10.53
CA GLY A 249 -3.83 -22.34 -9.32
C GLY A 249 -4.42 -21.14 -8.58
N SER A 250 -4.16 -19.94 -9.05
CA SER A 250 -4.72 -18.72 -8.47
C SER A 250 -6.09 -18.36 -9.08
N LYS A 251 -7.10 -18.10 -8.25
CA LYS A 251 -8.41 -17.58 -8.70
C LYS A 251 -8.26 -16.20 -9.29
N VAL A 252 -8.07 -16.08 -10.60
CA VAL A 252 -7.85 -14.81 -11.29
C VAL A 252 -8.90 -14.55 -12.31
N VAL A 253 -9.27 -13.28 -12.39
CA VAL A 253 -10.29 -12.80 -13.33
C VAL A 253 -9.71 -12.64 -14.74
N LYS A 254 -8.41 -12.40 -14.90
CA LYS A 254 -7.77 -12.18 -16.21
C LYS A 254 -6.26 -12.44 -16.18
N ALA A 255 -5.72 -12.99 -17.27
CA ALA A 255 -4.27 -13.10 -17.44
C ALA A 255 -3.65 -11.71 -17.66
N CYS A 256 -2.49 -11.47 -17.05
CA CYS A 256 -1.74 -10.23 -17.28
C CYS A 256 -1.08 -10.24 -18.66
N THR A 257 -1.21 -9.16 -19.41
CA THR A 257 -0.33 -8.87 -20.53
C THR A 257 0.78 -7.91 -20.06
N LEU A 258 1.86 -8.48 -19.62
CA LEU A 258 3.02 -7.72 -19.12
C LEU A 258 4.07 -7.59 -20.23
N ILE A 259 4.54 -6.38 -20.44
CA ILE A 259 5.56 -6.07 -21.43
C ILE A 259 6.82 -5.65 -20.70
N THR A 260 7.85 -6.49 -20.74
CA THR A 260 9.15 -6.18 -20.15
C THR A 260 9.89 -5.12 -20.99
N PRO A 261 10.89 -4.42 -20.44
CA PRO A 261 11.73 -3.50 -21.21
C PRO A 261 12.30 -4.16 -22.48
N TRP A 262 12.80 -5.38 -22.37
CA TRP A 262 13.32 -6.17 -23.51
C TRP A 262 12.24 -6.45 -24.56
N ALA A 263 11.09 -6.97 -24.14
CA ALA A 263 9.98 -7.28 -25.06
C ALA A 263 9.42 -6.03 -25.74
N GLY A 264 9.33 -4.91 -25.03
CA GLY A 264 8.87 -3.64 -25.56
C GLY A 264 9.82 -3.08 -26.64
N LEU A 265 11.11 -3.16 -26.42
CA LEU A 265 12.13 -2.72 -27.40
C LEU A 265 12.16 -3.64 -28.62
N GLN A 266 12.06 -4.95 -28.41
CA GLN A 266 12.00 -5.94 -29.49
C GLN A 266 10.76 -5.75 -30.37
N ALA A 267 9.58 -5.54 -29.77
CA ALA A 267 8.35 -5.33 -30.51
C ALA A 267 8.36 -4.04 -31.37
N GLY A 268 9.18 -3.07 -31.01
CA GLY A 268 9.38 -1.85 -31.79
C GLY A 268 10.11 -2.06 -33.12
N GLY A 269 10.78 -3.20 -33.31
CA GLY A 269 11.45 -3.60 -34.55
C GLY A 269 12.61 -2.70 -34.99
N LYS A 270 13.07 -1.80 -34.11
CA LYS A 270 14.05 -0.75 -34.42
C LYS A 270 15.43 -1.02 -33.81
N TYR A 271 15.52 -2.05 -32.99
CA TYR A 271 16.75 -2.40 -32.27
C TYR A 271 17.12 -3.86 -32.48
N ASN A 272 18.41 -4.12 -32.56
CA ASN A 272 18.98 -5.45 -32.42
C ASN A 272 19.36 -5.62 -30.94
N LEU A 273 18.70 -6.55 -30.24
CA LEU A 273 18.89 -6.82 -28.82
C LEU A 273 19.77 -8.02 -28.58
#